data_53ef831d8848e04beef13438a3c6a7fb
#
_entry.id   53ef831d8848e04beef13438a3c6a7fb
#
_cell.length_a   1.000
_cell.length_b   1.000
_cell.length_c   1.000
_cell.angle_alpha   90.00
_cell.angle_beta   90.00
_cell.angle_gamma   90.00
#
_symmetry.space_group_name_H-M   'P 1'
#
loop_
_entity.id
_entity.type
_entity.pdbx_description
1 polymer ?
#
loop_
_entity_poly.entity_id
_entity_poly.type
_entity_poly.pdbx_seq_one_letter_code
_entity_poly.pdbx_strand_id
1 'polypeptide(L)'
;MSISIRRNLQKCMEDWKQISGLDFCLLSEDNSVFVATGERRIPSAGKLEDFRNGDALCTANASCCLYKVMDRDELLYILIVWGSGESTSTIGELAVCQIRSLIEAYS
;
A
#
# COMPACT_ATOMS: atom_id res chain seq x y z
N MET A 1 -10.36 1.13 -16.82
CA MET A 1 -9.55 2.24 -17.22
C MET A 1 -8.50 2.52 -16.16
N SER A 2 -7.27 2.14 -16.45
CA SER A 2 -6.19 2.23 -15.47
C SER A 2 -5.90 3.67 -15.03
N ILE A 3 -6.07 4.66 -15.93
CA ILE A 3 -5.86 6.07 -15.60
C ILE A 3 -6.85 6.52 -14.52
N SER A 4 -8.10 6.12 -14.64
CA SER A 4 -9.14 6.51 -13.70
C SER A 4 -8.90 5.91 -12.31
N ILE A 5 -8.51 4.63 -12.24
CA ILE A 5 -8.24 4.00 -10.96
C ILE A 5 -7.02 4.61 -10.29
N ARG A 6 -5.97 4.89 -11.06
CA ARG A 6 -4.76 5.52 -10.50
C ARG A 6 -5.11 6.89 -9.89
N ARG A 7 -5.90 7.69 -10.59
CA ARG A 7 -6.30 9.01 -10.12
C ARG A 7 -7.12 8.92 -8.83
N ASN A 8 -8.06 7.98 -8.79
CA ASN A 8 -8.88 7.79 -7.61
C ASN A 8 -8.07 7.27 -6.42
N LEU A 9 -7.14 6.36 -6.66
CA LEU A 9 -6.25 5.88 -5.61
C LEU A 9 -5.39 7.00 -5.06
N GLN A 10 -4.83 7.84 -5.95
CA GLN A 10 -4.02 8.98 -5.55
C GLN A 10 -4.82 9.92 -4.64
N LYS A 11 -6.05 10.24 -5.04
CA LYS A 11 -6.90 11.12 -4.26
C LYS A 11 -7.25 10.53 -2.90
N CYS A 12 -7.62 9.26 -2.86
CA CYS A 12 -7.91 8.57 -1.60
C CYS A 12 -6.70 8.60 -0.66
N MET A 13 -5.53 8.31 -1.19
CA MET A 13 -4.32 8.28 -0.38
C MET A 13 -3.96 9.66 0.16
N GLU A 14 -4.18 10.70 -0.62
CA GLU A 14 -3.97 12.07 -0.16
C GLU A 14 -4.95 12.45 0.95
N ASP A 15 -6.21 12.02 0.83
CA ASP A 15 -7.20 12.22 1.88
C ASP A 15 -6.80 11.47 3.16
N TRP A 16 -6.34 10.23 3.03
CA TRP A 16 -5.88 9.45 4.19
C TRP A 16 -4.69 10.12 4.87
N LYS A 17 -3.78 10.68 4.07
CA LYS A 17 -2.65 11.41 4.61
C LYS A 17 -3.11 12.62 5.42
N GLN A 18 -4.06 13.38 4.91
CA GLN A 18 -4.59 14.54 5.62
C GLN A 18 -5.23 14.15 6.95
N ILE A 19 -5.97 13.05 6.96
CA ILE A 19 -6.67 12.59 8.15
C ILE A 19 -5.69 12.01 9.18
N SER A 20 -4.74 11.20 8.72
CA SER A 20 -3.87 10.41 9.61
C SER A 20 -2.51 11.06 9.87
N GLY A 21 -2.04 11.92 8.98
CA GLY A 21 -0.68 12.44 9.02
C GLY A 21 0.37 11.45 8.54
N LEU A 22 -0.04 10.29 8.02
CA LEU A 22 0.88 9.26 7.54
C LEU A 22 1.06 9.34 6.03
N ASP A 23 2.21 8.88 5.55
CA ASP A 23 2.46 8.77 4.12
C ASP A 23 2.17 7.37 3.63
N PHE A 24 1.70 7.28 2.39
CA PHE A 24 1.29 6.03 1.75
C PHE A 24 1.96 5.89 0.39
N CYS A 25 2.27 4.66 0.02
CA CYS A 25 2.79 4.34 -1.31
C CYS A 25 2.27 2.98 -1.74
N LEU A 26 1.88 2.88 -3.01
CA LEU A 26 1.43 1.62 -3.58
C LEU A 26 2.43 1.22 -4.66
N LEU A 27 3.03 0.04 -4.51
CA LEU A 27 4.02 -0.48 -5.45
C LEU A 27 3.39 -1.51 -6.36
N SER A 28 3.72 -1.44 -7.65
CA SER A 28 3.35 -2.45 -8.63
C SER A 28 4.20 -3.71 -8.44
N GLU A 29 3.92 -4.75 -9.23
CA GLU A 29 4.61 -6.04 -9.10
C GLU A 29 6.11 -5.96 -9.39
N ASP A 30 6.56 -4.96 -10.14
CA ASP A 30 7.98 -4.75 -10.44
C ASP A 30 8.64 -3.78 -9.44
N ASN A 31 7.96 -3.50 -8.32
CA ASN A 31 8.41 -2.59 -7.27
C ASN A 31 8.51 -1.13 -7.70
N SER A 32 7.90 -0.78 -8.82
CA SER A 32 7.78 0.63 -9.20
C SER A 32 6.62 1.29 -8.46
N VAL A 33 6.72 2.59 -8.26
CA VAL A 33 5.66 3.35 -7.57
C VAL A 33 4.48 3.54 -8.51
N PHE A 34 3.33 3.03 -8.10
CA PHE A 34 2.09 3.24 -8.83
C PHE A 34 1.43 4.56 -8.42
N VAL A 35 1.25 4.77 -7.12
CA VAL A 35 0.80 6.04 -6.54
C VAL A 35 1.49 6.24 -5.18
N ALA A 36 1.68 7.50 -4.79
CA ALA A 36 2.30 7.83 -3.50
C ALA A 36 1.87 9.22 -3.05
N THR A 37 1.90 9.45 -1.73
CA THR A 37 1.53 10.75 -1.16
C THR A 37 2.73 11.65 -0.89
N GLY A 38 3.94 11.12 -0.92
CA GLY A 38 5.14 11.89 -0.66
C GLY A 38 6.36 11.14 -1.12
N GLU A 39 7.52 11.74 -0.94
CA GLU A 39 8.78 11.11 -1.30
C GLU A 39 9.39 10.49 -0.05
N ARG A 40 9.27 9.18 0.07
CA ARG A 40 9.85 8.42 1.16
C ARG A 40 10.77 7.36 0.62
N ARG A 41 11.71 6.94 1.44
CA ARG A 41 12.64 5.88 1.06
C ARG A 41 11.92 4.54 1.08
N ILE A 42 11.85 3.90 -0.07
CA ILE A 42 11.25 2.59 -0.24
C ILE A 42 12.21 1.54 0.33
N PRO A 43 11.69 0.48 1.00
CA PRO A 43 12.55 -0.61 1.46
C PRO A 43 13.36 -1.22 0.32
N SER A 44 14.48 -1.85 0.67
CA SER A 44 15.38 -2.43 -0.32
C SER A 44 14.67 -3.53 -1.13
N ALA A 45 15.17 -3.75 -2.35
CA ALA A 45 14.63 -4.80 -3.22
C ALA A 45 14.63 -6.16 -2.54
N GLY A 46 15.66 -6.47 -1.75
CA GLY A 46 15.74 -7.74 -1.02
C GLY A 46 14.63 -7.89 0.01
N LYS A 47 14.35 -6.84 0.78
CA LYS A 47 13.26 -6.86 1.76
C LYS A 47 11.91 -6.99 1.10
N LEU A 48 11.70 -6.27 0.00
CA LEU A 48 10.43 -6.36 -0.74
C LEU A 48 10.24 -7.76 -1.31
N GLU A 49 11.30 -8.36 -1.84
CA GLU A 49 11.26 -9.71 -2.40
C GLU A 49 10.95 -10.74 -1.31
N ASP A 50 11.60 -10.62 -0.15
CA ASP A 50 11.33 -11.52 0.99
C ASP A 50 9.86 -11.43 1.42
N PHE A 51 9.34 -10.22 1.50
CA PHE A 51 7.93 -10.02 1.86
C PHE A 51 7.01 -10.59 0.79
N ARG A 52 7.33 -10.33 -0.47
CA ARG A 52 6.51 -10.78 -1.60
C ARG A 52 6.42 -12.30 -1.67
N ASN A 53 7.54 -12.97 -1.42
CA ASN A 53 7.63 -14.43 -1.50
C ASN A 53 7.23 -15.15 -0.22
N GLY A 54 7.10 -14.43 0.89
CA GLY A 54 6.70 -15.02 2.16
C GLY A 54 5.19 -15.17 2.28
N ASP A 55 4.76 -15.80 3.36
CA ASP A 55 3.33 -16.07 3.61
C ASP A 55 2.62 -14.94 4.34
N ALA A 56 3.35 -14.01 4.94
CA ALA A 56 2.75 -12.94 5.72
C ALA A 56 2.01 -11.96 4.82
N LEU A 57 0.80 -11.57 5.23
CA LEU A 57 0.01 -10.55 4.54
C LEU A 57 0.41 -9.14 4.95
N CYS A 58 1.08 -9.00 6.09
CA CYS A 58 1.63 -7.73 6.52
C CYS A 58 2.90 -7.96 7.31
N THR A 59 3.75 -6.95 7.35
CA THR A 59 4.93 -6.94 8.19
C THR A 59 5.22 -5.50 8.59
N ALA A 60 5.92 -5.32 9.70
CA ALA A 60 6.23 -4.00 10.21
C ALA A 60 7.68 -3.94 10.67
N ASN A 61 8.29 -2.77 10.52
CA ASN A 61 9.58 -2.47 11.11
C ASN A 61 9.44 -1.15 11.87
N ALA A 62 10.56 -0.57 12.30
CA ALA A 62 10.54 0.65 13.11
C ALA A 62 10.00 1.87 12.38
N SER A 63 10.03 1.87 11.05
CA SER A 63 9.70 3.06 10.26
C SER A 63 8.47 2.90 9.37
N CYS A 64 8.09 1.68 8.98
CA CYS A 64 6.95 1.50 8.09
C CYS A 64 6.31 0.12 8.24
N CYS A 65 5.11 0.02 7.69
CA CYS A 65 4.37 -1.24 7.58
C CYS A 65 4.16 -1.56 6.11
N LEU A 66 4.29 -2.84 5.77
CA LEU A 66 4.05 -3.33 4.42
C LEU A 66 2.81 -4.21 4.44
N TYR A 67 1.97 -4.09 3.43
CA TYR A 67 0.73 -4.87 3.29
C TYR A 67 0.62 -5.41 1.89
N LYS A 68 0.16 -6.65 1.77
CA LYS A 68 -0.16 -7.22 0.46
C LYS A 68 -1.59 -6.85 0.09
N VAL A 69 -1.75 -6.33 -1.11
CA VAL A 69 -3.08 -6.10 -1.69
C VAL A 69 -3.34 -7.25 -2.65
N MET A 70 -4.21 -8.16 -2.23
CA MET A 70 -4.47 -9.40 -2.95
C MET A 70 -5.79 -9.34 -3.69
N ASP A 71 -5.84 -9.99 -4.85
CA ASP A 71 -7.08 -10.32 -5.53
C ASP A 71 -7.13 -11.83 -5.65
N ARG A 72 -7.93 -12.47 -4.79
CA ARG A 72 -7.94 -13.93 -4.63
C ARG A 72 -6.54 -14.38 -4.19
N ASP A 73 -5.88 -15.21 -4.99
CA ASP A 73 -4.55 -15.71 -4.67
C ASP A 73 -3.43 -14.92 -5.35
N GLU A 74 -3.77 -13.85 -6.05
CA GLU A 74 -2.80 -13.05 -6.80
C GLU A 74 -2.43 -11.79 -6.04
N LEU A 75 -1.12 -11.53 -5.92
CA LEU A 75 -0.62 -10.31 -5.32
C LEU A 75 -0.61 -9.21 -6.38
N LEU A 76 -1.43 -8.19 -6.17
CA LEU A 76 -1.54 -7.07 -7.12
C LEU A 76 -0.58 -5.93 -6.79
N TYR A 77 -0.54 -5.53 -5.52
CA TYR A 77 0.25 -4.39 -5.09
C TYR A 77 0.80 -4.64 -3.70
N ILE A 78 1.86 -3.92 -3.36
CA ILE A 78 2.33 -3.80 -1.98
C ILE A 78 2.02 -2.37 -1.53
N LEU A 79 1.29 -2.25 -0.42
CA LEU A 79 1.03 -0.96 0.20
C LEU A 79 2.07 -0.72 1.28
N ILE A 80 2.69 0.45 1.25
CA ILE A 80 3.62 0.88 2.29
C ILE A 80 2.98 2.04 3.05
N VAL A 81 2.96 1.94 4.38
CA VAL A 81 2.47 3.02 5.26
C VAL A 81 3.62 3.36 6.19
N TRP A 82 4.08 4.62 6.15
CA TRP A 82 5.17 5.07 7.00
C TRP A 82 4.61 5.55 8.34
N GLY A 83 5.02 4.86 9.39
CA GLY A 83 4.58 5.07 10.75
C GLY A 83 4.79 3.81 11.55
N SER A 84 4.47 3.86 12.83
CA SER A 84 4.59 2.71 13.73
C SER A 84 3.48 2.73 14.76
N GLY A 85 3.20 1.55 15.34
CA GLY A 85 2.20 1.39 16.39
C GLY A 85 0.86 0.91 15.87
N GLU A 86 -0.07 0.71 16.80
CA GLU A 86 -1.38 0.13 16.50
C GLU A 86 -2.22 0.99 15.57
N SER A 87 -2.16 2.31 15.74
CA SER A 87 -2.92 3.23 14.89
C SER A 87 -2.52 3.08 13.42
N THR A 88 -1.21 2.99 13.17
CA THR A 88 -0.70 2.80 11.82
C THR A 88 -1.19 1.48 11.23
N SER A 89 -1.16 0.42 12.02
CA SER A 89 -1.62 -0.89 11.58
C SER A 89 -3.10 -0.88 11.20
N THR A 90 -3.94 -0.26 12.03
CA THR A 90 -5.37 -0.15 11.78
C THR A 90 -5.63 0.63 10.50
N ILE A 91 -4.96 1.77 10.33
CA ILE A 91 -5.10 2.61 9.15
C ILE A 91 -4.67 1.85 7.90
N GLY A 92 -3.57 1.10 7.99
CA GLY A 92 -3.09 0.30 6.87
C GLY A 92 -4.08 -0.78 6.45
N GLU A 93 -4.68 -1.47 7.41
CA GLU A 93 -5.69 -2.49 7.11
C GLU A 93 -6.93 -1.89 6.45
N LEU A 94 -7.40 -0.74 6.94
CA LEU A 94 -8.51 -0.03 6.31
C LEU A 94 -8.17 0.41 4.90
N ALA A 95 -6.94 0.90 4.70
CA ALA A 95 -6.47 1.31 3.37
C ALA A 95 -6.47 0.13 2.40
N VAL A 96 -6.01 -1.04 2.82
CA VAL A 96 -6.03 -2.25 1.98
C VAL A 96 -7.46 -2.56 1.56
N CYS A 97 -8.41 -2.53 2.49
CA CYS A 97 -9.82 -2.79 2.19
C CYS A 97 -10.36 -1.80 1.15
N GLN A 98 -10.06 -0.51 1.31
CA GLN A 98 -10.51 0.50 0.37
C GLN A 98 -9.89 0.34 -1.01
N ILE A 99 -8.60 0.03 -1.07
CA ILE A 99 -7.91 -0.21 -2.34
C ILE A 99 -8.54 -1.41 -3.06
N ARG A 100 -8.79 -2.49 -2.34
CA ARG A 100 -9.44 -3.68 -2.93
C ARG A 100 -10.83 -3.35 -3.46
N SER A 101 -11.60 -2.57 -2.74
CA SER A 101 -12.92 -2.14 -3.18
C SER A 101 -12.85 -1.33 -4.48
N LEU A 102 -11.88 -0.43 -4.58
CA LEU A 102 -11.69 0.35 -5.81
C LEU A 102 -11.29 -0.54 -6.98
N ILE A 103 -10.39 -1.49 -6.74
CA ILE A 103 -9.97 -2.43 -7.80
C ILE A 103 -11.18 -3.22 -8.30
N GLU A 104 -12.01 -3.73 -7.41
CA GLU A 104 -13.21 -4.47 -7.77
C GLU A 104 -14.19 -3.62 -8.57
N ALA A 105 -14.33 -2.34 -8.19
CA ALA A 105 -15.24 -1.43 -8.88
C ALA A 105 -14.79 -1.14 -10.32
N TYR A 106 -13.50 -1.28 -10.61
CA TYR A 106 -12.93 -1.02 -11.94
C TYR A 106 -12.67 -2.30 -12.75
N SER A 107 -13.05 -3.45 -12.22
CA SER A 107 -12.81 -4.74 -12.89
C SER A 107 -13.89 -5.06 -13.93
#